data_7e5204f8f308a98d90a3d9bb92e0524c
#
_entry.id   7e5204f8f308a98d90a3d9bb92e0524c
#
_cell.length_a   1.000
_cell.length_b   1.000
_cell.length_c   1.000
_cell.angle_alpha   90.00
_cell.angle_beta   90.00
_cell.angle_gamma   90.00
#
_symmetry.space_group_name_H-M   'P 1'
#
loop_
_entity.id
_entity.type
_entity.pdbx_description
1 polymer ?
#
loop_
_entity_poly.entity_id
_entity_poly.type
_entity_poly.pdbx_seq_one_letter_code
_entity_poly.pdbx_strand_id
1 'polypeptide(L)'
;IGLTKLYGAFLRKLFPKTPTGIAIAGLILIQTVSGVWFSIGRPLFYEVAMSAGFAALTWAVYFMFSANIIGTEKPILSRTAISSLLFAIAVLCRPTLVLYCITAAFFMLLALPRLSENRKKGEKKLFTASGIRYLLCAILPMACIGLVQMWYNFDRFGSPFEFGIQY
;
A
#
# COMPACT_ATOMS: atom_id res chain seq x y z
N ILE A 1 8.52 12.11 6.95
CA ILE A 1 8.32 11.16 8.08
C ILE A 1 8.01 9.76 7.53
N GLY A 2 6.99 9.59 6.65
CA GLY A 2 6.62 8.28 6.11
C GLY A 2 7.77 7.58 5.37
N LEU A 3 8.42 8.29 4.46
CA LEU A 3 9.55 7.78 3.68
C LEU A 3 10.74 7.37 4.57
N THR A 4 11.04 8.15 5.61
CA THR A 4 12.08 7.80 6.60
C THR A 4 11.74 6.51 7.35
N LYS A 5 10.47 6.35 7.77
CA LYS A 5 10.00 5.14 8.44
C LYS A 5 10.05 3.92 7.52
N LEU A 6 9.61 4.09 6.27
CA LEU A 6 9.67 3.04 5.26
C LEU A 6 11.12 2.59 5.00
N TYR A 7 12.01 3.55 4.77
CA TYR A 7 13.43 3.28 4.55
C TYR A 7 14.07 2.54 5.73
N GLY A 8 13.81 3.00 6.97
CA GLY A 8 14.31 2.34 8.17
C GLY A 8 13.73 0.93 8.39
N ALA A 9 12.47 0.69 8.00
CA ALA A 9 11.88 -0.64 8.04
C ALA A 9 12.51 -1.57 6.99
N PHE A 10 12.75 -1.05 5.79
CA PHE A 10 13.41 -1.76 4.69
C PHE A 10 14.84 -2.17 5.07
N LEU A 11 15.66 -1.24 5.57
CA LEU A 11 17.02 -1.54 5.99
C LEU A 11 17.08 -2.60 7.08
N ARG A 12 16.26 -2.47 8.13
CA ARG A 12 16.25 -3.43 9.23
C ARG A 12 15.86 -4.83 8.79
N LYS A 13 14.97 -4.95 7.81
CA LYS A 13 14.45 -6.25 7.37
C LYS A 13 15.35 -6.94 6.34
N LEU A 14 15.90 -6.18 5.41
CA LEU A 14 16.66 -6.72 4.26
C LEU A 14 18.18 -6.56 4.41
N PHE A 15 18.61 -5.51 5.09
CA PHE A 15 20.03 -5.15 5.22
C PHE A 15 20.42 -4.83 6.67
N PRO A 16 20.26 -5.76 7.62
CA PRO A 16 20.46 -5.47 9.05
C PRO A 16 21.90 -5.11 9.41
N LYS A 17 22.88 -5.43 8.54
CA LYS A 17 24.31 -5.17 8.76
C LYS A 17 24.82 -3.89 8.08
N THR A 18 23.93 -3.03 7.58
CA THR A 18 24.32 -1.80 6.88
C THR A 18 25.02 -0.83 7.84
N PRO A 19 26.21 -0.33 7.52
CA PRO A 19 26.89 0.69 8.31
C PRO A 19 26.05 1.97 8.42
N THR A 20 26.05 2.60 9.60
CA THR A 20 25.25 3.79 9.90
C THR A 20 25.48 4.93 8.90
N GLY A 21 26.74 5.13 8.47
CA GLY A 21 27.09 6.16 7.49
C GLY A 21 26.39 5.95 6.14
N ILE A 22 26.36 4.70 5.64
CA ILE A 22 25.67 4.36 4.39
C ILE A 22 24.14 4.52 4.56
N ALA A 23 23.60 4.14 5.71
CA ALA A 23 22.18 4.29 6.01
C ALA A 23 21.77 5.77 6.02
N ILE A 24 22.57 6.66 6.61
CA ILE A 24 22.33 8.10 6.62
C ILE A 24 22.45 8.68 5.21
N ALA A 25 23.50 8.34 4.47
CA ALA A 25 23.68 8.81 3.10
C ALA A 25 22.52 8.39 2.19
N GLY A 26 22.06 7.14 2.30
CA GLY A 26 20.89 6.66 1.57
C GLY A 26 19.59 7.37 1.96
N LEU A 27 19.42 7.70 3.24
CA LEU A 27 18.26 8.48 3.69
C LEU A 27 18.26 9.88 3.09
N ILE A 28 19.39 10.57 3.10
CA ILE A 28 19.53 11.90 2.49
C ILE A 28 19.23 11.82 1.00
N LEU A 29 19.82 10.84 0.30
CA LEU A 29 19.60 10.63 -1.14
C LEU A 29 18.11 10.42 -1.47
N ILE A 30 17.44 9.53 -0.77
CA ILE A 30 16.02 9.24 -0.98
C ILE A 30 15.15 10.48 -0.73
N GLN A 31 15.43 11.25 0.31
CA GLN A 31 14.69 12.47 0.63
C GLN A 31 14.90 13.53 -0.47
N THR A 32 16.11 13.68 -0.97
CA THR A 32 16.44 14.67 -2.01
C THR A 32 15.83 14.29 -3.37
N VAL A 33 15.95 13.01 -3.77
CA VAL A 33 15.47 12.50 -5.07
C VAL A 33 13.94 12.34 -5.10
N SER A 34 13.27 12.27 -3.94
CA SER A 34 11.82 12.04 -3.87
C SER A 34 10.95 13.10 -4.57
N GLY A 35 11.51 14.25 -4.94
CA GLY A 35 10.77 15.34 -5.59
C GLY A 35 9.74 16.06 -4.70
N VAL A 36 9.60 15.67 -3.44
CA VAL A 36 8.64 16.26 -2.49
C VAL A 36 8.90 17.75 -2.31
N TRP A 37 10.16 18.16 -2.28
CA TRP A 37 10.55 19.58 -2.18
C TRP A 37 10.06 20.42 -3.34
N PHE A 38 10.08 19.86 -4.55
CA PHE A 38 9.57 20.52 -5.75
C PHE A 38 8.05 20.71 -5.69
N SER A 39 7.34 19.67 -5.25
CA SER A 39 5.86 19.70 -5.11
C SER A 39 5.39 20.67 -4.02
N ILE A 40 6.16 20.84 -2.94
CA ILE A 40 5.85 21.80 -1.87
C ILE A 40 6.06 23.25 -2.35
N GLY A 41 7.09 23.48 -3.20
CA GLY A 41 7.41 24.82 -3.71
C GLY A 41 6.43 25.36 -4.75
N ARG A 42 5.55 24.52 -5.31
CA ARG A 42 4.55 24.89 -6.32
C ARG A 42 3.19 24.28 -5.98
N PRO A 43 2.37 24.93 -5.15
CA PRO A 43 1.08 24.40 -4.75
C PRO A 43 0.01 24.52 -5.86
N LEU A 44 0.26 23.89 -7.00
CA LEU A 44 -0.72 23.72 -8.06
C LEU A 44 -1.66 22.56 -7.73
N PHE A 45 -2.89 22.61 -8.20
CA PHE A 45 -3.92 21.59 -7.91
C PHE A 45 -3.45 20.16 -8.18
N TYR A 46 -2.72 19.96 -9.28
CA TYR A 46 -2.15 18.67 -9.66
C TYR A 46 -1.05 18.18 -8.70
N GLU A 47 -0.25 19.10 -8.16
CA GLU A 47 0.87 18.76 -7.28
C GLU A 47 0.40 18.39 -5.89
N VAL A 48 -0.69 18.99 -5.41
CA VAL A 48 -1.34 18.62 -4.14
C VAL A 48 -1.85 17.18 -4.20
N ALA A 49 -2.58 16.81 -5.26
CA ALA A 49 -3.06 15.45 -5.46
C ALA A 49 -1.91 14.44 -5.60
N MET A 50 -0.81 14.83 -6.28
CA MET A 50 0.39 14.02 -6.41
C MET A 50 1.07 13.77 -5.05
N SER A 51 1.26 14.83 -4.27
CA SER A 51 1.90 14.76 -2.95
C SER A 51 1.06 13.94 -1.97
N ALA A 52 -0.26 14.11 -1.99
CA ALA A 52 -1.18 13.34 -1.17
C ALA A 52 -1.16 11.86 -1.55
N GLY A 53 -1.21 11.54 -2.85
CA GLY A 53 -1.12 10.16 -3.35
C GLY A 53 0.22 9.51 -2.99
N PHE A 54 1.32 10.25 -3.14
CA PHE A 54 2.66 9.77 -2.75
C PHE A 54 2.75 9.52 -1.24
N ALA A 55 2.21 10.42 -0.42
CA ALA A 55 2.18 10.24 1.03
C ALA A 55 1.36 9.00 1.43
N ALA A 56 0.16 8.85 0.88
CA ALA A 56 -0.69 7.70 1.12
C ALA A 56 -0.01 6.39 0.69
N LEU A 57 0.59 6.36 -0.51
CA LEU A 57 1.33 5.21 -1.03
C LEU A 57 2.52 4.84 -0.14
N THR A 58 3.30 5.82 0.30
CA THR A 58 4.47 5.59 1.18
C THR A 58 4.05 4.94 2.50
N TRP A 59 2.98 5.42 3.13
CA TRP A 59 2.45 4.83 4.34
C TRP A 59 1.82 3.46 4.09
N ALA A 60 1.13 3.27 2.96
CA ALA A 60 0.57 1.99 2.55
C ALA A 60 1.66 0.91 2.47
N VAL A 61 2.75 1.20 1.78
CA VAL A 61 3.91 0.29 1.65
C VAL A 61 4.58 0.07 3.01
N TYR A 62 4.74 1.09 3.85
CA TYR A 62 5.26 0.94 5.20
C TYR A 62 4.42 -0.04 6.03
N PHE A 63 3.08 0.10 6.00
CA PHE A 63 2.20 -0.82 6.72
C PHE A 63 2.22 -2.22 6.10
N MET A 64 2.35 -2.36 4.79
CA MET A 64 2.51 -3.64 4.11
C MET A 64 3.78 -4.39 4.60
N PHE A 65 4.90 -3.68 4.72
CA PHE A 65 6.14 -4.22 5.29
C PHE A 65 5.97 -4.58 6.77
N SER A 66 5.37 -3.70 7.56
CA SER A 66 5.19 -3.91 9.00
C SER A 66 4.11 -4.94 9.33
N ALA A 67 3.24 -5.26 8.36
CA ALA A 67 2.25 -6.34 8.44
C ALA A 67 2.83 -7.73 8.14
N ASN A 68 4.13 -7.84 7.82
CA ASN A 68 4.80 -9.07 7.40
C ASN A 68 4.24 -9.69 6.10
N ILE A 69 3.59 -8.90 5.25
CA ILE A 69 3.10 -9.38 3.96
C ILE A 69 4.28 -9.80 3.08
N ILE A 70 5.36 -9.02 3.11
CA ILE A 70 6.63 -9.34 2.46
C ILE A 70 7.57 -9.93 3.51
N GLY A 71 7.62 -11.26 3.62
CA GLY A 71 8.45 -11.97 4.60
C GLY A 71 8.01 -13.40 4.79
N THR A 72 8.49 -14.07 5.82
CA THR A 72 8.19 -15.48 6.15
C THR A 72 7.21 -15.62 7.30
N GLU A 73 7.04 -14.57 8.11
CA GLU A 73 6.17 -14.59 9.28
C GLU A 73 4.69 -14.45 8.92
N LYS A 74 3.82 -14.73 9.90
CA LYS A 74 2.38 -14.57 9.72
C LYS A 74 1.97 -13.12 9.56
N PRO A 75 1.09 -12.79 8.60
CA PRO A 75 0.58 -11.45 8.41
C PRO A 75 -0.21 -10.94 9.63
N ILE A 76 -0.05 -9.66 9.94
CA ILE A 76 -0.78 -8.96 11.00
C ILE A 76 -2.01 -8.31 10.39
N LEU A 77 -3.23 -8.77 10.77
CA LEU A 77 -4.49 -8.37 10.16
C LEU A 77 -4.76 -6.86 10.20
N SER A 78 -4.57 -6.23 11.36
CA SER A 78 -4.84 -4.79 11.52
C SER A 78 -3.97 -3.93 10.61
N ARG A 79 -2.68 -4.25 10.51
CA ARG A 79 -1.75 -3.53 9.64
C ARG A 79 -2.02 -3.81 8.17
N THR A 80 -2.48 -5.02 7.83
CA THR A 80 -2.93 -5.36 6.47
C THR A 80 -4.13 -4.50 6.06
N ALA A 81 -5.14 -4.36 6.94
CA ALA A 81 -6.31 -3.54 6.67
C ALA A 81 -5.95 -2.05 6.49
N ILE A 82 -5.05 -1.50 7.34
CA ILE A 82 -4.57 -0.12 7.20
C ILE A 82 -3.80 0.06 5.88
N SER A 83 -2.94 -0.90 5.53
CA SER A 83 -2.22 -0.87 4.25
C SER A 83 -3.18 -0.85 3.06
N SER A 84 -4.17 -1.75 3.06
CA SER A 84 -5.21 -1.84 2.03
C SER A 84 -6.00 -0.53 1.89
N LEU A 85 -6.42 0.06 3.00
CA LEU A 85 -7.13 1.34 3.01
C LEU A 85 -6.27 2.46 2.42
N LEU A 86 -5.00 2.54 2.80
CA LEU A 86 -4.10 3.60 2.32
C LEU A 86 -3.77 3.47 0.83
N PHE A 87 -3.66 2.23 0.30
CA PHE A 87 -3.56 2.01 -1.15
C PHE A 87 -4.81 2.52 -1.88
N ALA A 88 -5.99 2.25 -1.34
CA ALA A 88 -7.24 2.73 -1.92
C ALA A 88 -7.33 4.26 -1.89
N ILE A 89 -6.95 4.91 -0.78
CA ILE A 89 -6.87 6.38 -0.68
C ILE A 89 -5.88 6.94 -1.71
N ALA A 90 -4.75 6.29 -1.95
CA ALA A 90 -3.81 6.72 -2.98
C ALA A 90 -4.45 6.75 -4.37
N VAL A 91 -5.30 5.76 -4.72
CA VAL A 91 -6.05 5.74 -5.99
C VAL A 91 -7.07 6.88 -6.07
N LEU A 92 -7.72 7.23 -4.96
CA LEU A 92 -8.61 8.41 -4.93
C LEU A 92 -7.87 9.70 -5.28
N CYS A 93 -6.61 9.81 -4.83
CA CYS A 93 -5.78 10.97 -5.17
C CYS A 93 -5.37 10.97 -6.65
N ARG A 94 -5.04 9.77 -7.19
CA ARG A 94 -4.67 9.59 -8.60
C ARG A 94 -5.05 8.19 -9.10
N PRO A 95 -5.94 8.08 -10.09
CA PRO A 95 -6.36 6.80 -10.67
C PRO A 95 -5.20 5.97 -11.23
N THR A 96 -4.13 6.61 -11.72
CA THR A 96 -2.93 5.93 -12.21
C THR A 96 -2.23 5.07 -11.16
N LEU A 97 -2.44 5.35 -9.87
CA LEU A 97 -1.86 4.59 -8.76
C LEU A 97 -2.55 3.22 -8.55
N VAL A 98 -3.58 2.90 -9.32
CA VAL A 98 -4.25 1.58 -9.31
C VAL A 98 -3.26 0.43 -9.58
N LEU A 99 -2.22 0.66 -10.37
CA LEU A 99 -1.18 -0.35 -10.63
C LEU A 99 -0.47 -0.79 -9.35
N TYR A 100 -0.23 0.13 -8.42
CA TYR A 100 0.35 -0.18 -7.10
C TYR A 100 -0.62 -0.98 -6.23
N CYS A 101 -1.93 -0.71 -6.34
CA CYS A 101 -2.95 -1.50 -5.65
C CYS A 101 -3.01 -2.94 -6.16
N ILE A 102 -2.93 -3.15 -7.47
CA ILE A 102 -2.89 -4.48 -8.08
C ILE A 102 -1.65 -5.24 -7.59
N THR A 103 -0.48 -4.58 -7.61
CA THR A 103 0.76 -5.17 -7.12
C THR A 103 0.66 -5.51 -5.62
N ALA A 104 0.11 -4.61 -4.81
CA ALA A 104 -0.08 -4.86 -3.38
C ALA A 104 -1.05 -6.02 -3.12
N ALA A 105 -2.18 -6.07 -3.84
CA ALA A 105 -3.15 -7.16 -3.76
C ALA A 105 -2.49 -8.51 -4.11
N PHE A 106 -1.66 -8.54 -5.15
CA PHE A 106 -0.88 -9.73 -5.50
C PHE A 106 0.01 -10.21 -4.35
N PHE A 107 0.78 -9.33 -3.72
CA PHE A 107 1.60 -9.70 -2.56
C PHE A 107 0.77 -10.12 -1.35
N MET A 108 -0.38 -9.48 -1.12
CA MET A 108 -1.32 -9.88 -0.06
C MET A 108 -1.85 -11.29 -0.31
N LEU A 109 -2.18 -11.65 -1.55
CA LEU A 109 -2.61 -13.00 -1.92
C LEU A 109 -1.49 -14.03 -1.73
N LEU A 110 -0.25 -13.70 -2.09
CA LEU A 110 0.92 -14.57 -1.87
C LEU A 110 1.20 -14.83 -0.36
N ALA A 111 0.75 -13.96 0.52
CA ALA A 111 0.91 -14.15 1.96
C ALA A 111 -0.15 -15.09 2.58
N LEU A 112 -1.26 -15.37 1.87
CA LEU A 112 -2.38 -16.18 2.34
C LEU A 112 -1.99 -17.61 2.78
N PRO A 113 -1.14 -18.37 2.05
CA PRO A 113 -0.77 -19.72 2.43
C PRO A 113 -0.09 -19.80 3.81
N ARG A 114 0.62 -18.75 4.25
CA ARG A 114 1.31 -18.69 5.55
C ARG A 114 0.37 -18.75 6.75
N LEU A 115 -0.91 -18.41 6.56
CA LEU A 115 -1.94 -18.52 7.59
C LEU A 115 -2.49 -19.95 7.72
N SER A 116 -2.33 -20.75 6.67
CA SER A 116 -2.77 -22.15 6.64
C SER A 116 -1.76 -23.12 7.28
N GLU A 117 -0.49 -22.72 7.42
CA GLU A 117 0.66 -23.57 7.79
C GLU A 117 0.64 -24.07 9.26
N ASN A 118 -0.31 -23.64 10.06
CA ASN A 118 -0.45 -24.06 11.48
C ASN A 118 -1.36 -25.28 11.69
N ARG A 119 -1.69 -26.02 10.66
CA ARG A 119 -2.51 -27.23 10.79
C ARG A 119 -1.64 -28.47 10.73
N LYS A 120 -1.84 -29.35 11.72
CA LYS A 120 -1.30 -30.71 11.78
C LYS A 120 -1.30 -31.35 10.39
N LYS A 121 -0.14 -31.90 10.01
CA LYS A 121 0.15 -32.59 8.73
C LYS A 121 -1.09 -33.16 8.05
N GLY A 122 -1.44 -32.68 6.86
CA GLY A 122 -2.30 -33.40 5.93
C GLY A 122 -3.32 -32.61 5.10
N GLU A 123 -3.85 -31.48 5.53
CA GLU A 123 -4.89 -30.78 4.78
C GLU A 123 -4.52 -29.33 4.43
N LYS A 124 -4.20 -29.10 3.16
CA LYS A 124 -4.08 -27.75 2.57
C LYS A 124 -5.46 -27.14 2.34
N LYS A 125 -6.16 -26.71 3.41
CA LYS A 125 -7.37 -25.90 3.22
C LYS A 125 -6.98 -24.44 3.13
N LEU A 126 -6.95 -23.88 1.92
CA LEU A 126 -6.75 -22.45 1.65
C LEU A 126 -7.79 -21.55 2.37
N PHE A 127 -8.99 -22.06 2.60
CA PHE A 127 -10.09 -21.36 3.25
C PHE A 127 -10.24 -21.75 4.71
N THR A 128 -9.26 -21.37 5.53
CA THR A 128 -9.39 -21.43 6.98
C THR A 128 -10.08 -20.14 7.48
N ALA A 129 -10.76 -20.19 8.64
CA ALA A 129 -11.37 -18.98 9.22
C ALA A 129 -10.39 -17.80 9.38
N SER A 130 -9.13 -18.09 9.70
CA SER A 130 -8.04 -17.09 9.73
C SER A 130 -7.69 -16.55 8.33
N GLY A 131 -7.70 -17.39 7.31
CA GLY A 131 -7.50 -16.99 5.92
C GLY A 131 -8.62 -16.09 5.40
N ILE A 132 -9.87 -16.40 5.71
CA ILE A 132 -11.04 -15.58 5.34
C ILE A 132 -10.96 -14.21 6.02
N ARG A 133 -10.67 -14.16 7.31
CA ARG A 133 -10.49 -12.88 8.04
C ARG A 133 -9.38 -12.04 7.43
N TYR A 134 -8.28 -12.66 7.04
CA TYR A 134 -7.18 -11.97 6.37
C TYR A 134 -7.60 -11.42 5.01
N LEU A 135 -8.28 -12.20 4.18
CA LEU A 135 -8.79 -11.75 2.87
C LEU A 135 -9.76 -10.59 3.02
N LEU A 136 -10.65 -10.63 4.02
CA LEU A 136 -11.53 -9.51 4.32
C LEU A 136 -10.73 -8.26 4.69
N CYS A 137 -9.73 -8.36 5.55
CA CYS A 137 -8.86 -7.24 5.90
C CYS A 137 -8.04 -6.70 4.71
N ALA A 138 -7.65 -7.58 3.78
CA ALA A 138 -6.84 -7.19 2.62
C ALA A 138 -7.68 -6.56 1.49
N ILE A 139 -8.88 -7.10 1.23
CA ILE A 139 -9.66 -6.74 0.04
C ILE A 139 -10.78 -5.74 0.37
N LEU A 140 -11.46 -5.92 1.50
CA LEU A 140 -12.66 -5.13 1.83
C LEU A 140 -12.42 -3.62 1.84
N PRO A 141 -11.34 -3.08 2.47
CA PRO A 141 -11.09 -1.64 2.44
C PRO A 141 -10.87 -1.10 1.03
N MET A 142 -10.12 -1.83 0.17
CA MET A 142 -9.92 -1.45 -1.23
C MET A 142 -11.23 -1.49 -2.01
N ALA A 143 -12.01 -2.56 -1.84
CA ALA A 143 -13.28 -2.74 -2.54
C ALA A 143 -14.30 -1.66 -2.15
N CYS A 144 -14.44 -1.35 -0.85
CA CYS A 144 -15.34 -0.31 -0.38
C CYS A 144 -15.01 1.06 -0.98
N ILE A 145 -13.74 1.45 -0.93
CA ILE A 145 -13.30 2.73 -1.49
C ILE A 145 -13.44 2.74 -3.02
N GLY A 146 -13.10 1.63 -3.68
CA GLY A 146 -13.28 1.51 -5.13
C GLY A 146 -14.74 1.64 -5.56
N LEU A 147 -15.68 1.02 -4.84
CA LEU A 147 -17.12 1.15 -5.10
C LEU A 147 -17.61 2.58 -4.88
N VAL A 148 -17.17 3.25 -3.81
CA VAL A 148 -17.50 4.67 -3.57
C VAL A 148 -16.99 5.54 -4.72
N GLN A 149 -15.77 5.30 -5.20
CA GLN A 149 -15.21 6.02 -6.35
C GLN A 149 -16.01 5.76 -7.64
N MET A 150 -16.36 4.51 -7.90
CA MET A 150 -17.17 4.14 -9.07
C MET A 150 -18.57 4.78 -9.02
N TRP A 151 -19.20 4.79 -7.84
CA TRP A 151 -20.47 5.46 -7.64
C TRP A 151 -20.38 6.98 -7.87
N TYR A 152 -19.36 7.63 -7.31
CA TYR A 152 -19.10 9.06 -7.51
C TYR A 152 -18.88 9.40 -8.99
N ASN A 153 -18.09 8.57 -9.70
CA ASN A 153 -17.85 8.78 -11.13
C ASN A 153 -19.15 8.60 -11.94
N PHE A 154 -19.96 7.60 -11.59
CA PHE A 154 -21.25 7.37 -12.25
C PHE A 154 -22.20 8.55 -12.06
N ASP A 155 -22.32 9.06 -10.84
CA ASP A 155 -23.18 10.21 -10.53
C ASP A 155 -22.73 11.48 -11.27
N ARG A 156 -21.42 11.69 -11.41
CA ARG A 156 -20.85 12.90 -12.01
C ARG A 156 -20.72 12.84 -13.53
N PHE A 157 -20.38 11.70 -14.09
CA PHE A 157 -20.02 11.54 -15.50
C PHE A 157 -20.91 10.55 -16.25
N GLY A 158 -21.87 9.89 -15.60
CA GLY A 158 -22.72 8.86 -16.19
C GLY A 158 -22.02 7.52 -16.45
N SER A 159 -20.75 7.39 -16.11
CA SER A 159 -19.96 6.17 -16.26
C SER A 159 -19.07 5.94 -15.05
N PRO A 160 -19.03 4.70 -14.47
CA PRO A 160 -18.23 4.40 -13.29
C PRO A 160 -16.71 4.42 -13.57
N PHE A 161 -16.29 4.30 -14.83
CA PHE A 161 -14.88 4.24 -15.25
C PHE A 161 -14.40 5.54 -15.90
N GLU A 162 -15.20 6.58 -15.89
CA GLU A 162 -14.79 7.88 -16.40
C GLU A 162 -14.22 8.74 -15.26
N PHE A 163 -13.04 9.33 -15.51
CA PHE A 163 -12.28 10.12 -14.53
C PHE A 163 -12.17 11.61 -14.94
N GLY A 164 -13.05 12.07 -15.84
CA GLY A 164 -13.06 13.46 -16.29
C GLY A 164 -11.88 13.87 -17.16
N ILE A 165 -11.24 12.93 -17.86
CA ILE A 165 -10.08 13.20 -18.74
C ILE A 165 -10.53 13.77 -20.10
N GLN A 166 -11.81 13.66 -20.41
CA GLN A 166 -12.36 14.09 -21.71
C GLN A 166 -12.94 15.53 -21.71
N TYR A 167 -12.80 16.27 -20.60
CA TYR A 167 -13.29 17.65 -20.48
C TYR A 167 -12.17 18.64 -20.29
#